data_eeb34badace7f51540485ed2a4259bf0
#
_entry.id   eeb34badace7f51540485ed2a4259bf0
#
_cell.length_a   1.000
_cell.length_b   1.000
_cell.length_c   1.000
_cell.angle_alpha   90.00
_cell.angle_beta   90.00
_cell.angle_gamma   90.00
#
_symmetry.space_group_name_H-M   'P 1'
#
loop_
_entity.id
_entity.type
_entity.pdbx_description
1 polymer ?
#
loop_
_entity_poly.entity_id
_entity_poly.type
_entity_poly.pdbx_seq_one_letter_code
_entity_poly.pdbx_strand_id
1 'polypeptide(L)' 'MLFRSGLDGKTALQELVAAQNWPAPEYRISESGPDHDKDFVAIAVINGQTFPEGKGKSKREAEQIAARLAFEALSEKRA' A
#
# COMPACT_ATOMS: atom_id res chain seq x y z
N MET A 1 -17.65 -8.02 8.95
CA MET A 1 -17.26 -7.79 9.22
C MET A 1 -16.86 -7.17 9.56
N LEU A 2 -16.45 -6.92 9.77
CA LEU A 2 -16.10 -6.24 10.10
C LEU A 2 -15.07 -5.72 10.03
N PHE A 3 -14.70 -4.89 9.70
CA PHE A 3 -13.74 -4.31 9.62
C PHE A 3 -13.73 -3.42 10.41
N ARG A 4 -12.86 -3.00 10.95
CA ARG A 4 -12.74 -2.24 11.76
C ARG A 4 -12.04 -1.20 11.34
N SER A 5 -12.25 -0.07 11.73
CA SER A 5 -11.63 1.09 11.32
C SER A 5 -10.15 1.07 11.57
N GLY A 6 -9.72 0.33 12.43
CA GLY A 6 -8.30 0.22 12.64
C GLY A 6 -7.60 -0.65 11.63
N LEU A 7 -8.34 -1.14 10.68
CA LEU A 7 -7.75 -2.05 9.73
C LEU A 7 -6.73 -1.36 8.86
N ASP A 8 -5.53 -1.85 8.87
CA ASP A 8 -4.46 -1.32 8.06
C ASP A 8 -4.57 -1.80 6.64
N GLY A 9 -4.33 -0.89 5.71
CA GLY A 9 -4.22 -1.29 4.32
C GLY A 9 -3.11 -2.31 4.13
N LYS A 10 -2.01 -2.13 4.83
CA LYS A 10 -0.90 -3.06 4.73
C LYS A 10 -1.29 -4.45 5.21
N THR A 11 -2.04 -4.53 6.30
CA THR A 11 -2.47 -5.81 6.81
C THR A 11 -3.41 -6.51 5.84
N ALA A 12 -4.37 -5.77 5.30
CA ALA A 12 -5.30 -6.34 4.34
C ALA A 12 -4.58 -6.84 3.10
N LEU A 13 -3.63 -6.05 2.61
CA LEU A 13 -2.88 -6.44 1.43
C LEU A 13 -2.03 -7.67 1.70
N GLN A 14 -1.41 -7.73 2.86
CA GLN A 14 -0.58 -8.86 3.19
C GLN A 14 -1.40 -10.15 3.25
N GLU A 15 -2.59 -10.08 3.79
CA GLU A 15 -3.45 -11.24 3.82
C GLU A 15 -3.85 -11.68 2.42
N LEU A 16 -4.11 -10.71 1.57
CA LEU A 16 -4.48 -11.04 0.20
C LEU A 16 -3.35 -11.75 -0.53
N VAL A 17 -2.13 -11.20 -0.45
CA VAL A 17 -1.01 -11.81 -1.16
C VAL A 17 -0.67 -13.17 -0.57
N ALA A 18 -0.83 -13.33 0.73
CA ALA A 18 -0.59 -14.63 1.35
C ALA A 18 -1.58 -15.67 0.83
N ALA A 19 -2.83 -15.27 0.68
CA ALA A 19 -3.85 -16.17 0.17
C ALA A 19 -3.56 -16.60 -1.26
N GLN A 20 -2.84 -15.76 -2.01
CA GLN A 20 -2.49 -16.09 -3.38
C GLN A 20 -1.15 -16.81 -3.49
N ASN A 21 -0.49 -17.02 -2.37
CA ASN A 21 0.86 -17.62 -2.35
C ASN A 21 1.88 -16.75 -3.07
N TRP A 22 1.69 -15.45 -3.03
CA TRP A 22 2.63 -14.51 -3.63
C TRP A 22 3.65 -14.05 -2.59
N PRO A 23 4.80 -13.54 -3.04
CA PRO A 23 5.77 -12.98 -2.10
C PRO A 23 5.20 -11.77 -1.39
N ALA A 24 5.76 -11.45 -0.23
CA ALA A 24 5.32 -10.30 0.54
C ALA A 24 5.45 -9.02 -0.29
N PRO A 25 4.54 -8.07 -0.10
CA PRO A 25 4.61 -6.82 -0.85
C PRO A 25 5.85 -6.03 -0.46
N GLU A 26 6.38 -5.29 -1.43
CA GLU A 26 7.45 -4.35 -1.18
C GLU A 26 6.91 -2.95 -1.37
N TYR A 27 7.53 -2.00 -0.69
CA TYR A 27 7.11 -0.62 -0.81
C TYR A 27 8.33 0.23 -1.16
N ARG A 28 8.21 0.98 -2.24
CA ARG A 28 9.25 1.90 -2.63
C ARG A 28 8.85 3.28 -2.17
N ILE A 29 9.70 3.89 -1.36
CA ILE A 29 9.37 5.15 -0.71
C ILE A 29 10.26 6.23 -1.27
N SER A 30 9.65 7.37 -1.60
CA SER A 30 10.42 8.57 -1.95
C SER A 30 9.84 9.73 -1.18
N GLU A 31 10.64 10.77 -1.02
CA GLU A 31 10.20 11.93 -0.29
C GLU A 31 10.57 13.17 -1.07
N SER A 32 9.80 14.22 -0.88
CA SER A 32 10.05 15.49 -1.53
C SER A 32 9.54 16.59 -0.62
N GLY A 33 9.95 17.81 -0.93
CA GLY A 33 9.53 18.94 -0.14
C GLY A 33 10.54 19.31 0.93
N PRO A 34 10.36 20.47 1.56
CA PRO A 34 11.29 20.93 2.59
C PRO A 34 11.14 20.13 3.86
N ASP A 35 12.16 20.21 4.72
CA ASP A 35 12.17 19.42 5.95
C ASP A 35 10.93 19.63 6.80
N HIS A 36 10.40 20.84 6.81
CA HIS A 36 9.26 21.12 7.68
C HIS A 36 7.92 20.79 7.03
N ASP A 37 7.95 20.29 5.80
CA ASP A 37 6.71 19.98 5.11
C ASP A 37 6.98 18.94 4.04
N LYS A 38 7.45 17.78 4.47
CA LYS A 38 7.77 16.73 3.52
C LYS A 38 6.54 15.98 3.07
N ASP A 39 6.57 15.60 1.81
CA ASP A 39 5.58 14.70 1.25
C ASP A 39 6.25 13.37 0.99
N PHE A 40 5.56 12.30 1.27
CA PHE A 40 6.06 10.96 1.04
C PHE A 40 5.20 10.27 0.01
N VAL A 41 5.85 9.51 -0.85
CA VAL A 41 5.15 8.74 -1.87
C VAL A 41 5.61 7.31 -1.74
N ALA A 42 4.66 6.38 -1.72
CA ALA A 42 4.98 4.97 -1.65
C ALA A 42 4.33 4.26 -2.82
N ILE A 43 5.03 3.29 -3.35
CA ILE A 43 4.52 2.46 -4.43
C ILE A 43 4.62 1.01 -3.97
N ALA A 44 3.50 0.31 -3.98
CA ALA A 44 3.50 -1.10 -3.64
C ALA A 44 3.93 -1.91 -4.86
N VAL A 45 4.82 -2.84 -4.64
CA VAL A 45 5.28 -3.76 -5.68
C VAL A 45 4.93 -5.17 -5.22
N ILE A 46 4.12 -5.85 -6.00
CA ILE A 46 3.63 -7.17 -5.63
C ILE A 46 3.87 -8.13 -6.78
N ASN A 47 4.61 -9.17 -6.49
CA ASN A 47 4.87 -10.20 -7.49
C ASN A 47 5.42 -9.60 -8.78
N GLY A 48 6.30 -8.60 -8.63
CA GLY A 48 6.93 -7.95 -9.79
C GLY A 48 6.10 -6.88 -10.46
N GLN A 49 4.92 -6.59 -9.94
CA GLN A 49 4.02 -5.62 -10.56
C GLN A 49 3.90 -4.40 -9.66
N THR A 50 3.98 -3.21 -10.25
CA THR A 50 3.82 -1.98 -9.50
C THR A 50 2.35 -1.54 -9.53
N PHE A 51 1.95 -0.85 -8.47
CA PHE A 51 0.58 -0.38 -8.32
C PHE A 51 0.57 1.12 -8.13
N PRO A 52 -0.59 1.75 -8.16
CA PRO A 52 -0.66 3.20 -8.05
C PRO A 52 -0.01 3.71 -6.77
N GLU A 53 0.61 4.86 -6.88
CA GLU A 53 1.31 5.43 -5.74
C GLU A 53 0.35 5.98 -4.69
N GLY A 54 0.78 5.92 -3.44
CA GLY A 54 0.06 6.53 -2.34
C GLY A 54 0.88 7.69 -1.81
N LYS A 55 0.22 8.77 -1.47
CA LYS A 55 0.89 9.97 -0.96
C LYS A 55 0.43 10.26 0.45
N GLY A 56 1.35 10.69 1.27
CA GLY A 56 1.03 11.02 2.64
C GLY A 56 2.07 11.93 3.24
N LYS A 57 1.83 12.36 4.45
CA LYS A 57 2.74 13.24 5.16
C LYS A 57 3.76 12.48 5.99
N SER A 58 3.68 11.17 5.99
CA SER A 58 4.67 10.33 6.65
C SER A 58 4.84 9.08 5.80
N LYS A 59 5.94 8.38 6.03
CA LYS A 59 6.17 7.13 5.33
C LYS A 59 5.04 6.14 5.60
N ARG A 60 4.62 6.07 6.86
CA ARG A 60 3.57 5.13 7.22
C ARG A 60 2.28 5.45 6.49
N GLU A 61 1.92 6.72 6.45
CA GLU A 61 0.70 7.10 5.78
C GLU A 61 0.76 6.78 4.29
N ALA A 62 1.88 7.09 3.66
CA ALA A 62 2.03 6.82 2.24
C ALA A 62 1.95 5.33 1.96
N GLU A 63 2.58 4.51 2.81
CA GLU A 63 2.54 3.07 2.65
C GLU A 63 1.14 2.52 2.82
N GLN A 64 0.41 3.02 3.81
CA GLN A 64 -0.95 2.55 4.03
C GLN A 64 -1.84 2.85 2.84
N ILE A 65 -1.70 4.03 2.29
CA ILE A 65 -2.49 4.41 1.13
C ILE A 65 -2.09 3.57 -0.08
N ALA A 66 -0.80 3.38 -0.29
CA ALA A 66 -0.33 2.56 -1.41
C ALA A 66 -0.85 1.13 -1.29
N ALA A 67 -0.80 0.59 -0.08
CA ALA A 67 -1.28 -0.77 0.15
C ALA A 67 -2.77 -0.88 -0.14
N ARG A 68 -3.52 0.12 0.29
CA ARG A 68 -4.95 0.11 0.06
C ARG A 68 -5.27 0.16 -1.43
N LEU A 69 -4.57 1.01 -2.16
CA LEU A 69 -4.79 1.10 -3.60
C LEU A 69 -4.46 -0.21 -4.29
N ALA A 70 -3.37 -0.85 -3.88
CA ALA A 70 -3.01 -2.13 -4.45
C ALA A 70 -4.05 -3.19 -4.12
N PHE A 71 -4.53 -3.18 -2.88
CA PHE A 71 -5.55 -4.13 -2.47
C PHE A 71 -6.81 -3.98 -3.31
N GLU A 72 -7.23 -2.74 -3.51
CA GLU A 72 -8.43 -2.49 -4.30
C GLU A 72 -8.25 -2.92 -5.74
N ALA A 73 -7.08 -2.63 -6.31
CA ALA A 73 -6.81 -3.02 -7.69
C ALA A 73 -6.84 -4.53 -7.85
N LEU A 74 -6.23 -5.23 -6.91
CA LEU A 74 -6.21 -6.69 -6.99
C LEU A 74 -7.59 -7.29 -6.76
N SER A 75 -8.36 -6.69 -5.86
CA SER A 75 -9.72 -7.17 -5.62
C SER A 75 -10.60 -6.99 -6.84
N GLU A 76 -10.44 -5.88 -7.52
CA GLU A 76 -11.23 -5.65 -8.72
C GLU A 76 -10.89 -6.65 -9.81
N LYS A 77 -9.60 -6.96 -9.95
CA LYS A 77 -9.20 -7.91 -10.97
C LYS A 77 -9.74 -9.29 -10.72
N ARG A 78 -9.98 -9.61 -9.47
CA ARG A 78 -10.49 -10.92 -9.14
C ARG A 78 -11.96 -11.07 -9.45
N ALA A 79 -12.64 -9.97 -9.50
CA ALA A 79 -14.06 -10.05 -9.81
C ALA A 79 -14.25 -10.41 -11.27
#